data_aa11e3335fe02112f760d856a9813bed
#
_entry.id   aa11e3335fe02112f760d856a9813bed
#
_cell.length_a   1.000
_cell.length_b   1.000
_cell.length_c   1.000
_cell.angle_alpha   90.00
_cell.angle_beta   90.00
_cell.angle_gamma   90.00
#
_symmetry.space_group_name_H-M   'P 1'
#
loop_
_entity.id
_entity.type
_entity.pdbx_description
1 polymer ?
#
loop_
_entity_poly.entity_id
_entity_poly.type
_entity_poly.pdbx_seq_one_letter_code
_entity_poly.pdbx_strand_id
1 'polypeptide(L)'
;MHSLGDMAKALNRSNVYLHGLQTCFSLPRFEGAGYSDAYLAFLRTITFLRLLNLGEERLRDLWHLEKKLLQLLHLDSAGSPTWFLDACGQTTHPHQRLLLTNYDMGEDLPSRTLQLGLNFATNLPELFAGKEMGEDAQRVLGEYLRLHNGIIADVKAEVPQVRAAATWAGRLR
;
A
#
# COMPACT_ATOMS: atom_id res chain seq x y z
N MET A 1 6.19 13.32 -14.24
CA MET A 1 4.73 13.39 -14.45
C MET A 1 4.38 12.50 -15.62
N HIS A 2 3.41 11.61 -15.46
CA HIS A 2 3.03 10.59 -16.44
C HIS A 2 1.64 10.88 -16.99
N SER A 3 1.43 10.67 -18.29
CA SER A 3 0.07 10.56 -18.83
C SER A 3 -0.55 9.22 -18.44
N LEU A 4 -1.87 9.08 -18.56
CA LEU A 4 -2.53 7.79 -18.35
C LEU A 4 -1.98 6.72 -19.31
N GLY A 5 -1.67 7.10 -20.56
CA GLY A 5 -1.08 6.22 -21.56
C GLY A 5 0.33 5.74 -21.18
N ASP A 6 1.15 6.62 -20.59
CA ASP A 6 2.49 6.25 -20.12
C ASP A 6 2.41 5.25 -18.95
N MET A 7 1.48 5.49 -18.02
CA MET A 7 1.25 4.55 -16.92
C MET A 7 0.74 3.19 -17.42
N ALA A 8 -0.16 3.19 -18.40
CA ALA A 8 -0.67 1.97 -19.01
C ALA A 8 0.46 1.15 -19.66
N LYS A 9 1.33 1.80 -20.40
CA LYS A 9 2.54 1.17 -20.98
C LYS A 9 3.47 0.64 -19.88
N ALA A 10 3.78 1.46 -18.87
CA ALA A 10 4.67 1.09 -17.77
C ALA A 10 4.17 -0.11 -16.94
N LEU A 11 2.85 -0.29 -16.86
CA LEU A 11 2.20 -1.38 -16.14
C LEU A 11 1.83 -2.57 -17.04
N ASN A 12 2.05 -2.46 -18.35
CA ASN A 12 1.60 -3.43 -19.35
C ASN A 12 0.09 -3.73 -19.20
N ARG A 13 -0.72 -2.68 -19.15
CA ARG A 13 -2.18 -2.73 -18.98
C ARG A 13 -2.87 -1.74 -19.91
N SER A 14 -4.16 -1.92 -20.15
CA SER A 14 -4.94 -0.97 -20.93
C SER A 14 -5.35 0.27 -20.10
N ASN A 15 -5.65 1.37 -20.77
CA ASN A 15 -6.22 2.56 -20.13
C ASN A 15 -7.53 2.24 -19.42
N VAL A 16 -8.38 1.38 -20.02
CA VAL A 16 -9.65 0.92 -19.44
C VAL A 16 -9.42 0.23 -18.09
N TYR A 17 -8.39 -0.62 -18.01
CA TYR A 17 -8.01 -1.28 -16.75
C TYR A 17 -7.61 -0.25 -15.68
N LEU A 18 -6.80 0.75 -16.04
CA LEU A 18 -6.39 1.80 -15.09
C LEU A 18 -7.57 2.65 -14.65
N HIS A 19 -8.49 3.00 -15.54
CA HIS A 19 -9.72 3.69 -15.17
C HIS A 19 -10.59 2.85 -14.22
N GLY A 20 -10.65 1.54 -14.42
CA GLY A 20 -11.30 0.60 -13.51
C GLY A 20 -10.68 0.66 -12.10
N LEU A 21 -9.35 0.62 -11.99
CA LEU A 21 -8.66 0.77 -10.72
C LEU A 21 -8.92 2.13 -10.07
N GLN A 22 -8.85 3.22 -10.83
CA GLN A 22 -9.15 4.56 -10.33
C GLN A 22 -10.56 4.64 -9.74
N THR A 23 -11.54 4.03 -10.39
CA THR A 23 -12.92 3.98 -9.90
C THR A 23 -13.04 3.11 -8.65
N CYS A 24 -12.49 1.91 -8.68
CA CYS A 24 -12.56 0.95 -7.58
C CYS A 24 -11.95 1.48 -6.28
N PHE A 25 -10.80 2.13 -6.39
CA PHE A 25 -10.06 2.67 -5.25
C PHE A 25 -10.36 4.15 -4.97
N SER A 26 -11.34 4.73 -5.65
CA SER A 26 -11.71 6.16 -5.52
C SER A 26 -10.49 7.09 -5.62
N LEU A 27 -9.63 6.82 -6.62
CA LEU A 27 -8.43 7.61 -6.84
C LEU A 27 -8.74 8.88 -7.64
N PRO A 28 -8.05 9.99 -7.38
CA PRO A 28 -8.21 11.20 -8.16
C PRO A 28 -7.81 10.99 -9.62
N ARG A 29 -8.51 11.68 -10.52
CA ARG A 29 -8.23 11.72 -11.95
C ARG A 29 -7.79 13.12 -12.32
N PHE A 30 -6.74 13.22 -13.09
CA PHE A 30 -6.18 14.50 -13.51
C PHE A 30 -6.35 14.66 -15.03
N GLU A 31 -7.14 15.63 -15.41
CA GLU A 31 -7.28 16.06 -16.81
C GLU A 31 -6.18 17.07 -17.11
N GLY A 32 -5.21 16.65 -17.94
CA GLY A 32 -4.14 17.53 -18.46
C GLY A 32 -2.93 17.75 -17.56
N ALA A 33 -3.00 17.48 -16.25
CA ALA A 33 -1.89 17.77 -15.34
C ALA A 33 -0.86 16.63 -15.20
N GLY A 34 -1.22 15.41 -15.60
CA GLY A 34 -0.37 14.22 -15.42
C GLY A 34 -0.36 13.66 -13.99
N TYR A 35 0.20 12.46 -13.87
CA TYR A 35 0.26 11.68 -12.64
C TYR A 35 1.67 11.63 -12.08
N SER A 36 1.82 11.60 -10.76
CA SER A 36 3.11 11.50 -10.08
C SER A 36 3.71 10.10 -10.14
N ASP A 37 5.01 9.98 -9.86
CA ASP A 37 5.70 8.70 -9.70
C ASP A 37 5.08 7.88 -8.54
N ALA A 38 4.66 8.56 -7.47
CA ALA A 38 3.98 7.93 -6.34
C ALA A 38 2.64 7.30 -6.77
N TYR A 39 1.87 7.97 -7.62
CA TYR A 39 0.63 7.43 -8.17
C TYR A 39 0.90 6.17 -9.02
N LEU A 40 1.91 6.21 -9.87
CA LEU A 40 2.32 5.05 -10.66
C LEU A 40 2.79 3.90 -9.76
N ALA A 41 3.56 4.19 -8.71
CA ALA A 41 4.01 3.18 -7.75
C ALA A 41 2.84 2.50 -7.03
N PHE A 42 1.84 3.27 -6.60
CA PHE A 42 0.62 2.75 -5.99
C PHE A 42 -0.13 1.79 -6.93
N LEU A 43 -0.37 2.19 -8.17
CA LEU A 43 -1.03 1.34 -9.16
C LEU A 43 -0.21 0.08 -9.48
N ARG A 44 1.12 0.20 -9.49
CA ARG A 44 2.03 -0.94 -9.69
C ARG A 44 1.89 -1.96 -8.56
N THR A 45 1.85 -1.51 -7.32
CA THR A 45 1.66 -2.37 -6.16
C THR A 45 0.33 -3.11 -6.22
N ILE A 46 -0.78 -2.42 -6.49
CA ILE A 46 -2.10 -3.04 -6.64
C ILE A 46 -2.09 -4.07 -7.79
N THR A 47 -1.56 -3.68 -8.95
CA THR A 47 -1.50 -4.58 -10.11
C THR A 47 -0.69 -5.82 -9.80
N PHE A 48 0.44 -5.69 -9.11
CA PHE A 48 1.28 -6.81 -8.68
C PHE A 48 0.55 -7.74 -7.70
N LEU A 49 -0.10 -7.20 -6.68
CA LEU A 49 -0.83 -7.98 -5.69
C LEU A 49 -2.01 -8.74 -6.32
N ARG A 50 -2.66 -8.17 -7.34
CA ARG A 50 -3.70 -8.87 -8.10
C ARG A 50 -3.17 -10.04 -8.92
N LEU A 51 -1.92 -9.99 -9.39
CA LEU A 51 -1.28 -11.14 -10.04
C LEU A 51 -1.06 -12.31 -9.07
N LEU A 52 -1.04 -12.04 -7.78
CA LEU A 52 -0.94 -13.03 -6.70
C LEU A 52 -2.33 -13.48 -6.18
N ASN A 53 -3.36 -13.40 -7.01
CA ASN A 53 -4.74 -13.81 -6.71
C ASN A 53 -5.42 -13.07 -5.56
N LEU A 54 -4.89 -11.90 -5.15
CA LEU A 54 -5.57 -11.09 -4.15
C LEU A 54 -6.80 -10.40 -4.76
N GLY A 55 -7.95 -10.65 -4.13
CA GLY A 55 -9.21 -10.06 -4.54
C GLY A 55 -9.22 -8.54 -4.40
N GLU A 56 -9.90 -7.88 -5.35
CA GLU A 56 -10.01 -6.42 -5.41
C GLU A 56 -10.65 -5.83 -4.16
N GLU A 57 -11.67 -6.50 -3.62
CA GLU A 57 -12.36 -6.09 -2.40
C GLU A 57 -11.40 -6.01 -1.20
N ARG A 58 -10.60 -7.04 -1.00
CA ARG A 58 -9.62 -7.10 0.08
C ARG A 58 -8.55 -6.01 -0.01
N LEU A 59 -8.09 -5.71 -1.24
CA LEU A 59 -7.15 -4.62 -1.48
C LEU A 59 -7.81 -3.25 -1.26
N ARG A 60 -9.07 -3.11 -1.60
CA ARG A 60 -9.85 -1.88 -1.33
C ARG A 60 -10.03 -1.65 0.16
N ASP A 61 -10.34 -2.70 0.92
CA ASP A 61 -10.46 -2.61 2.37
C ASP A 61 -9.13 -2.22 3.01
N LEU A 62 -8.02 -2.82 2.58
CA LEU A 62 -6.69 -2.44 3.02
C LEU A 62 -6.37 -0.97 2.71
N TRP A 63 -6.73 -0.54 1.51
CA TRP A 63 -6.57 0.85 1.08
C TRP A 63 -7.34 1.82 1.97
N HIS A 64 -8.59 1.51 2.30
CA HIS A 64 -9.39 2.35 3.19
C HIS A 64 -8.78 2.45 4.60
N LEU A 65 -8.23 1.36 5.12
CA LEU A 65 -7.55 1.37 6.41
C LEU A 65 -6.25 2.18 6.37
N GLU A 66 -5.42 2.03 5.33
CA GLU A 66 -4.21 2.83 5.16
C GLU A 66 -4.53 4.32 5.08
N LYS A 67 -5.49 4.70 4.25
CA LYS A 67 -5.94 6.09 4.11
C LYS A 67 -6.43 6.67 5.43
N LYS A 68 -7.25 5.91 6.16
CA LYS A 68 -7.76 6.32 7.46
C LYS A 68 -6.66 6.46 8.50
N LEU A 69 -5.69 5.55 8.49
CA LEU A 69 -4.53 5.62 9.38
C LEU A 69 -3.70 6.87 9.12
N LEU A 70 -3.39 7.17 7.86
CA LEU A 70 -2.66 8.39 7.48
C LEU A 70 -3.41 9.66 7.90
N GLN A 71 -4.74 9.68 7.78
CA GLN A 71 -5.56 10.80 8.26
C GLN A 71 -5.47 10.98 9.78
N LEU A 72 -5.56 9.88 10.53
CA LEU A 72 -5.47 9.91 11.99
C LEU A 72 -4.08 10.29 12.51
N LEU A 73 -3.05 10.04 11.72
CA LEU A 73 -1.68 10.48 12.00
C LEU A 73 -1.41 11.94 11.59
N HIS A 74 -2.44 12.64 11.10
CA HIS A 74 -2.34 14.04 10.61
C HIS A 74 -1.26 14.21 9.51
N LEU A 75 -1.13 13.20 8.66
CA LEU A 75 -0.17 13.19 7.54
C LEU A 75 -0.79 13.72 6.24
N ASP A 76 -2.06 14.14 6.29
CA ASP A 76 -2.73 14.78 5.18
C ASP A 76 -2.23 16.21 5.01
N SER A 77 -1.60 16.50 3.90
CA SER A 77 -1.36 17.87 3.52
C SER A 77 -2.68 18.50 3.05
N ALA A 78 -3.21 19.41 3.83
CA ALA A 78 -4.43 20.13 3.49
C ALA A 78 -4.34 20.70 2.06
N GLY A 79 -5.22 20.23 1.16
CA GLY A 79 -5.37 20.73 -0.20
C GLY A 79 -4.76 19.89 -1.32
N SER A 80 -3.94 18.87 -1.05
CA SER A 80 -3.50 17.94 -2.09
C SER A 80 -4.50 16.78 -2.26
N PRO A 81 -5.06 16.54 -3.46
CA PRO A 81 -5.93 15.40 -3.68
C PRO A 81 -5.20 14.06 -3.65
N THR A 82 -3.86 14.08 -3.64
CA THR A 82 -2.99 12.89 -3.62
C THR A 82 -2.12 12.79 -2.39
N TRP A 83 -2.43 13.55 -1.32
CA TRP A 83 -1.64 13.58 -0.09
C TRP A 83 -1.23 12.19 0.41
N PHE A 84 -2.10 11.22 0.26
CA PHE A 84 -1.87 9.82 0.66
C PHE A 84 -0.85 9.09 -0.24
N LEU A 85 -0.69 9.52 -1.50
CA LEU A 85 0.29 8.96 -2.43
C LEU A 85 1.64 9.66 -2.29
N ASP A 86 1.63 10.93 -1.92
CA ASP A 86 2.85 11.69 -1.69
C ASP A 86 3.64 11.14 -0.48
N ALA A 87 2.97 10.35 0.38
CA ALA A 87 3.59 9.57 1.44
C ALA A 87 4.45 8.39 0.94
N CYS A 88 4.42 8.03 -0.35
CA CYS A 88 5.28 7.03 -0.96
C CYS A 88 6.73 7.52 -1.08
N GLY A 89 7.38 7.82 0.04
CA GLY A 89 8.75 8.30 0.10
C GLY A 89 9.80 7.19 0.01
N GLN A 90 11.07 7.60 -0.10
CA GLN A 90 12.20 6.70 0.12
C GLN A 90 12.20 6.25 1.59
N THR A 91 12.50 4.98 1.80
CA THR A 91 12.35 4.40 3.12
C THR A 91 13.70 4.19 3.80
N THR A 92 13.76 4.60 5.04
CA THR A 92 14.83 4.23 5.98
C THR A 92 14.50 2.94 6.74
N HIS A 93 13.20 2.55 6.80
CA HIS A 93 12.70 1.43 7.60
C HIS A 93 11.86 0.47 6.75
N PRO A 94 12.48 -0.39 5.90
CA PRO A 94 11.77 -1.23 4.92
C PRO A 94 10.72 -2.17 5.55
N HIS A 95 10.81 -2.46 6.84
CA HIS A 95 9.90 -3.36 7.53
C HIS A 95 8.67 -2.67 8.15
N GLN A 96 8.58 -1.34 8.09
CA GLN A 96 7.54 -0.55 8.75
C GLN A 96 6.67 0.20 7.76
N ARG A 97 6.58 -0.31 6.55
CA ARG A 97 5.85 0.32 5.48
C ARG A 97 4.41 -0.13 5.41
N LEU A 98 3.54 0.83 5.16
CA LEU A 98 2.21 0.54 4.67
C LEU A 98 2.31 -0.13 3.28
N LEU A 99 1.50 -1.16 3.07
CA LEU A 99 1.66 -2.06 1.91
C LEU A 99 1.34 -1.37 0.59
N LEU A 100 0.27 -0.57 0.53
CA LEU A 100 -0.20 0.04 -0.71
C LEU A 100 0.38 1.43 -0.94
N THR A 101 0.32 2.29 0.07
CA THR A 101 0.84 3.66 -0.01
C THR A 101 2.35 3.73 0.13
N ASN A 102 2.96 2.66 0.63
CA ASN A 102 4.39 2.58 0.86
C ASN A 102 4.92 3.62 1.86
N TYR A 103 4.04 4.19 2.68
CA TYR A 103 4.41 5.14 3.72
C TYR A 103 5.29 4.49 4.78
N ASP A 104 6.38 5.15 5.14
CA ASP A 104 7.30 4.69 6.17
C ASP A 104 6.82 5.17 7.56
N MET A 105 6.19 4.28 8.30
CA MET A 105 5.74 4.57 9.66
C MET A 105 6.89 4.71 10.66
N GLY A 106 8.10 4.34 10.27
CA GLY A 106 9.27 4.35 11.15
C GLY A 106 9.66 5.75 11.61
N GLU A 107 9.37 6.78 10.81
CA GLU A 107 9.62 8.17 11.19
C GLU A 107 8.64 8.68 12.25
N ASP A 108 7.42 8.15 12.27
CA ASP A 108 6.34 8.59 13.16
C ASP A 108 6.19 7.73 14.40
N LEU A 109 6.82 6.54 14.42
CA LEU A 109 6.81 5.66 15.57
C LEU A 109 8.01 5.95 16.51
N PRO A 110 7.81 5.93 17.82
CA PRO A 110 8.91 6.05 18.77
C PRO A 110 9.96 4.95 18.56
N SER A 111 11.25 5.30 18.63
CA SER A 111 12.36 4.37 18.37
C SER A 111 12.36 3.11 19.24
N ARG A 112 11.77 3.15 20.43
CA ARG A 112 11.58 1.96 21.29
C ARG A 112 10.65 0.92 20.71
N THR A 113 9.68 1.36 19.94
CA THR A 113 8.71 0.50 19.29
C THR A 113 9.31 -0.23 18.09
N LEU A 114 10.32 0.37 17.48
CA LEU A 114 11.04 -0.15 16.34
C LEU A 114 11.94 -1.34 16.69
N GLN A 115 12.43 -1.40 17.91
CA GLN A 115 13.30 -2.50 18.39
C GLN A 115 12.54 -3.79 18.68
N LEU A 116 11.24 -3.72 18.86
CA LEU A 116 10.38 -4.89 19.12
C LEU A 116 10.12 -5.72 17.86
N GLY A 117 10.99 -5.57 16.84
CA GLY A 117 11.06 -6.41 15.64
C GLY A 117 9.70 -6.95 15.23
N LEU A 118 8.99 -6.22 14.46
CA LEU A 118 7.84 -6.56 13.59
C LEU A 118 7.18 -7.93 13.78
N ASN A 119 7.16 -8.48 14.95
CA ASN A 119 6.14 -9.40 15.36
C ASN A 119 4.86 -8.59 15.58
N PHE A 120 4.26 -8.15 14.48
CA PHE A 120 2.97 -7.47 14.43
C PHE A 120 1.85 -8.20 15.19
N ALA A 121 2.15 -9.35 15.74
CA ALA A 121 1.21 -10.22 16.41
C ALA A 121 0.99 -9.88 17.88
N THR A 122 1.86 -9.10 18.56
CA THR A 122 1.86 -9.24 20.00
C THR A 122 1.47 -8.03 20.81
N ASN A 123 1.78 -6.78 20.48
CA ASN A 123 1.42 -5.69 21.40
C ASN A 123 1.20 -4.34 20.71
N LEU A 124 0.02 -4.15 20.15
CA LEU A 124 -0.44 -2.86 19.61
C LEU A 124 -0.29 -1.69 20.59
N PRO A 125 -0.63 -1.81 21.87
CA PRO A 125 -0.41 -0.71 22.84
C PRO A 125 1.05 -0.32 23.01
N GLU A 126 2.00 -1.25 22.92
CA GLU A 126 3.42 -0.98 23.04
C GLU A 126 4.00 -0.29 21.80
N LEU A 127 3.42 -0.54 20.62
CA LEU A 127 3.78 0.15 19.37
C LEU A 127 3.56 1.66 19.47
N PHE A 128 2.68 2.10 20.32
CA PHE A 128 2.28 3.49 20.48
C PHE A 128 2.52 4.06 21.88
N ALA A 129 3.18 3.28 22.75
CA ALA A 129 3.52 3.71 24.10
C ALA A 129 4.53 4.88 24.08
N GLY A 130 4.04 6.07 23.85
CA GLY A 130 4.85 7.30 23.78
C GLY A 130 4.35 8.35 22.79
N LYS A 131 3.44 7.99 21.88
CA LYS A 131 2.59 8.95 21.17
C LYS A 131 1.19 8.87 21.79
N GLU A 132 0.58 10.01 22.07
CA GLU A 132 -0.85 10.11 22.38
C GLU A 132 -1.65 9.78 21.10
N MET A 133 -1.63 8.52 20.72
CA MET A 133 -2.55 8.05 19.69
C MET A 133 -3.89 7.80 20.35
N GLY A 134 -4.91 8.51 19.90
CA GLY A 134 -6.29 8.29 20.34
C GLY A 134 -6.71 6.83 20.11
N GLU A 135 -7.69 6.37 20.87
CA GLU A 135 -8.24 5.00 20.78
C GLU A 135 -8.63 4.61 19.36
N ASP A 136 -9.11 5.56 18.55
CA ASP A 136 -9.48 5.34 17.16
C ASP A 136 -8.28 4.96 16.29
N ALA A 137 -7.13 5.60 16.46
CA ALA A 137 -5.95 5.27 15.70
C ALA A 137 -5.39 3.89 16.06
N GLN A 138 -5.45 3.52 17.35
CA GLN A 138 -5.06 2.18 17.81
C GLN A 138 -5.96 1.11 17.22
N ARG A 139 -7.27 1.35 17.20
CA ARG A 139 -8.25 0.43 16.63
C ARG A 139 -8.03 0.25 15.12
N VAL A 140 -7.87 1.33 14.38
CA VAL A 140 -7.64 1.30 12.92
C VAL A 140 -6.33 0.58 12.60
N LEU A 141 -5.27 0.82 13.37
CA LEU A 141 -4.02 0.10 13.19
C LEU A 141 -4.19 -1.41 13.46
N GLY A 142 -4.96 -1.78 14.48
CA GLY A 142 -5.24 -3.18 14.78
C GLY A 142 -5.97 -3.89 13.63
N GLU A 143 -6.96 -3.23 13.05
CA GLU A 143 -7.67 -3.73 11.88
C GLU A 143 -6.74 -3.83 10.66
N TYR A 144 -5.92 -2.81 10.43
CA TYR A 144 -4.92 -2.80 9.37
C TYR A 144 -3.94 -3.98 9.49
N LEU A 145 -3.33 -4.15 10.66
CA LEU A 145 -2.34 -5.21 10.87
C LEU A 145 -2.93 -6.61 10.69
N ARG A 146 -4.17 -6.82 11.14
CA ARG A 146 -4.86 -8.11 10.94
C ARG A 146 -5.06 -8.41 9.47
N LEU A 147 -5.55 -7.44 8.69
CA LEU A 147 -5.78 -7.60 7.27
C LEU A 147 -4.46 -7.73 6.50
N HIS A 148 -3.48 -6.89 6.82
CA HIS A 148 -2.14 -6.93 6.26
C HIS A 148 -1.47 -8.30 6.47
N ASN A 149 -1.48 -8.84 7.69
CA ASN A 149 -0.88 -10.13 7.99
C ASN A 149 -1.55 -11.27 7.22
N GLY A 150 -2.88 -11.23 7.07
CA GLY A 150 -3.60 -12.18 6.24
C GLY A 150 -3.19 -12.09 4.76
N ILE A 151 -3.06 -10.89 4.23
CA ILE A 151 -2.60 -10.66 2.85
C ILE A 151 -1.16 -11.16 2.66
N ILE A 152 -0.25 -10.86 3.58
CA ILE A 152 1.14 -11.32 3.49
C ILE A 152 1.24 -12.85 3.57
N ALA A 153 0.41 -13.50 4.37
CA ALA A 153 0.35 -14.97 4.43
C ALA A 153 -0.07 -15.56 3.07
N ASP A 154 -1.11 -15.01 2.45
CA ASP A 154 -1.58 -15.44 1.14
C ASP A 154 -0.54 -15.17 0.03
N VAL A 155 0.09 -14.00 0.03
CA VAL A 155 1.20 -13.68 -0.89
C VAL A 155 2.33 -14.69 -0.77
N LYS A 156 2.73 -15.04 0.44
CA LYS A 156 3.78 -16.05 0.66
C LYS A 156 3.40 -17.43 0.14
N ALA A 157 2.12 -17.80 0.23
CA ALA A 157 1.62 -19.06 -0.29
C ALA A 157 1.60 -19.07 -1.84
N GLU A 158 1.28 -17.95 -2.49
CA GLU A 158 1.17 -17.85 -3.95
C GLU A 158 2.53 -17.66 -4.66
N VAL A 159 3.53 -17.07 -4.02
CA VAL A 159 4.84 -16.80 -4.64
C VAL A 159 5.50 -18.04 -5.28
N PRO A 160 5.53 -19.23 -4.65
CA PRO A 160 6.11 -20.43 -5.28
C PRO A 160 5.39 -20.83 -6.58
N GLN A 161 4.06 -20.71 -6.63
CA GLN A 161 3.25 -21.05 -7.79
C GLN A 161 3.53 -20.08 -8.95
N VAL A 162 3.60 -18.77 -8.67
CA VAL A 162 3.94 -17.74 -9.67
C VAL A 162 5.34 -17.94 -10.22
N ARG A 163 6.33 -18.26 -9.36
CA ARG A 163 7.70 -18.58 -9.79
C ARG A 163 7.75 -19.83 -10.66
N ALA A 164 7.03 -20.87 -10.30
CA ALA A 164 6.96 -22.11 -11.10
C ALA A 164 6.36 -21.84 -12.48
N ALA A 165 5.28 -21.08 -12.57
CA ALA A 165 4.66 -20.69 -13.82
C ALA A 165 5.60 -19.84 -14.71
N ALA A 166 6.30 -18.85 -14.13
CA ALA A 166 7.26 -18.02 -14.82
C ALA A 166 8.46 -18.85 -15.35
N THR A 167 8.94 -19.79 -14.57
CA THR A 167 10.03 -20.70 -14.99
C THR A 167 9.58 -21.60 -16.14
N TRP A 168 8.36 -22.10 -16.08
CA TRP A 168 7.78 -22.94 -17.14
C TRP A 168 7.60 -22.14 -18.43
N ALA A 169 7.03 -20.93 -18.38
CA ALA A 169 6.88 -20.04 -19.53
C ALA A 169 8.23 -19.67 -20.17
N GLY A 170 9.28 -19.49 -19.37
CA GLY A 170 10.64 -19.22 -19.84
C GLY A 170 11.27 -20.41 -20.61
N ARG A 171 10.81 -21.64 -20.36
CA ARG A 171 11.29 -22.84 -21.08
C ARG A 171 10.63 -23.05 -22.44
N LEU A 172 9.52 -22.35 -22.70
CA LEU A 172 8.80 -22.41 -23.97
C LEU A 172 9.27 -21.36 -24.99
N ARG A 173 10.23 -20.51 -24.64
CA ARG A 173 10.89 -19.55 -25.52
C ARG A 173 12.26 -20.10 -25.93
#